data_f1746f9963f940b1b88569d0fe42b69e
#
_entry.id   f1746f9963f940b1b88569d0fe42b69e
#
_cell.length_a   1.000
_cell.length_b   1.000
_cell.length_c   1.000
_cell.angle_alpha   90.00
_cell.angle_beta   90.00
_cell.angle_gamma   90.00
#
_symmetry.space_group_name_H-M   'P 1'
#
loop_
_entity.id
_entity.type
_entity.pdbx_description
1 polymer ?
#
loop_
_entity_poly.entity_id
_entity_poly.type
_entity_poly.pdbx_seq_one_letter_code
_entity_poly.pdbx_strand_id
1 'polypeptide(L)'
;PDFTFSIHPYPILEDGCALVINIDTRISVNADSPHVEEAKQFVEYLTQKDVLLDFVNSQSSFSPLKDKQIAQDSAIQPMESYLTNGRSVIGADDNLIYPIWNLTRESTQRLLKKESSASVVADLSRQLAQIRKENSYEDNN
;
A
#
# COMPACT_ATOMS: atom_id res chain seq x y z
N PRO A 1 -0.33 -20.64 -12.25
CA PRO A 1 -0.36 -20.20 -13.64
C PRO A 1 0.81 -20.82 -14.40
N ASP A 2 0.60 -21.16 -15.69
CA ASP A 2 1.62 -21.78 -16.55
C ASP A 2 2.55 -20.74 -17.20
N PHE A 3 2.82 -19.62 -16.50
CA PHE A 3 3.69 -18.57 -17.00
C PHE A 3 4.62 -18.07 -15.88
N THR A 4 5.80 -17.62 -16.28
CA THR A 4 6.76 -16.98 -15.38
C THR A 4 6.53 -15.48 -15.40
N PHE A 5 6.52 -14.85 -14.22
CA PHE A 5 6.45 -13.40 -14.06
C PHE A 5 7.54 -12.92 -13.12
N SER A 6 7.88 -11.65 -13.23
CA SER A 6 8.78 -10.98 -12.30
C SER A 6 8.11 -9.72 -11.74
N ILE A 7 8.44 -9.39 -10.50
CA ILE A 7 7.95 -8.19 -9.82
C ILE A 7 9.06 -7.15 -9.87
N HIS A 8 8.71 -5.93 -10.25
CA HIS A 8 9.65 -4.80 -10.34
C HIS A 8 9.08 -3.58 -9.62
N PRO A 9 9.93 -2.71 -9.07
CA PRO A 9 9.50 -1.44 -8.50
C PRO A 9 8.88 -0.54 -9.55
N TYR A 10 8.06 0.39 -9.11
CA TYR A 10 7.33 1.28 -9.99
C TYR A 10 8.26 2.34 -10.62
N PRO A 11 8.23 2.59 -11.94
CA PRO A 11 9.08 3.56 -12.63
C PRO A 11 8.52 4.99 -12.50
N ILE A 12 8.53 5.55 -11.28
CA ILE A 12 7.92 6.86 -10.98
C ILE A 12 8.91 8.02 -10.95
N LEU A 13 10.21 7.74 -10.98
CA LEU A 13 11.26 8.76 -10.96
C LEU A 13 11.86 8.93 -12.36
N GLU A 14 12.30 10.15 -12.69
CA GLU A 14 12.99 10.43 -13.97
C GLU A 14 14.25 9.60 -14.13
N ASP A 15 14.96 9.31 -13.03
CA ASP A 15 16.20 8.54 -12.98
C ASP A 15 15.99 7.04 -12.70
N GLY A 16 14.73 6.56 -12.72
CA GLY A 16 14.43 5.13 -12.58
C GLY A 16 13.25 4.78 -11.68
N CYS A 17 13.35 3.62 -11.03
CA CYS A 17 12.30 3.05 -10.22
C CYS A 17 12.42 3.41 -8.74
N ALA A 18 11.30 3.50 -8.05
CA ALA A 18 11.22 3.54 -6.59
C ALA A 18 10.24 2.48 -6.07
N LEU A 19 10.52 2.00 -4.86
CA LEU A 19 9.60 1.14 -4.12
C LEU A 19 8.62 2.00 -3.33
N VAL A 20 7.34 1.84 -3.57
CA VAL A 20 6.29 2.46 -2.77
C VAL A 20 5.89 1.48 -1.67
N ILE A 21 6.07 1.87 -0.42
CA ILE A 21 5.75 1.06 0.75
C ILE A 21 4.43 1.56 1.31
N ASN A 22 3.44 0.68 1.39
CA ASN A 22 2.18 0.95 2.07
C ASN A 22 2.09 0.15 3.37
N ILE A 23 1.57 0.78 4.42
CA ILE A 23 1.20 0.11 5.65
C ILE A 23 -0.17 -0.51 5.43
N ASP A 24 -0.20 -1.81 5.18
CA ASP A 24 -1.42 -2.51 4.78
C ASP A 24 -2.19 -3.05 6.00
N THR A 25 -1.54 -3.85 6.84
CA THR A 25 -2.18 -4.45 8.00
C THR A 25 -2.04 -3.58 9.25
N ARG A 26 -3.18 -3.20 9.82
CA ARG A 26 -3.27 -2.40 11.04
C ARG A 26 -4.15 -3.12 12.05
N ILE A 27 -3.78 -3.05 13.31
CA ILE A 27 -4.54 -3.61 14.42
C ILE A 27 -4.82 -2.50 15.41
N SER A 28 -6.06 -2.39 15.85
CA SER A 28 -6.48 -1.49 16.91
C SER A 28 -7.37 -2.21 17.91
N VAL A 29 -7.28 -1.79 19.17
CA VAL A 29 -8.14 -2.31 20.25
C VAL A 29 -9.25 -1.30 20.49
N ASN A 30 -10.50 -1.77 20.49
CA ASN A 30 -11.64 -0.92 20.87
C ASN A 30 -11.53 -0.57 22.36
N ALA A 31 -11.41 0.71 22.69
CA ALA A 31 -11.24 1.20 24.05
C ALA A 31 -12.48 0.92 24.95
N ASP A 32 -13.66 0.81 24.37
CA ASP A 32 -14.92 0.56 25.08
C ASP A 32 -15.24 -0.94 25.23
N SER A 33 -14.33 -1.82 24.81
CA SER A 33 -14.52 -3.26 24.96
C SER A 33 -14.45 -3.67 26.43
N PRO A 34 -15.33 -4.55 26.92
CA PRO A 34 -15.17 -5.14 28.26
C PRO A 34 -13.94 -6.06 28.38
N HIS A 35 -13.27 -6.35 27.27
CA HIS A 35 -12.11 -7.26 27.16
C HIS A 35 -10.87 -6.54 26.64
N VAL A 36 -10.65 -5.27 27.02
CA VAL A 36 -9.50 -4.47 26.54
C VAL A 36 -8.16 -5.12 26.88
N GLU A 37 -8.02 -5.65 28.10
CA GLU A 37 -6.75 -6.23 28.53
C GLU A 37 -6.43 -7.54 27.81
N GLU A 38 -7.41 -8.38 27.57
CA GLU A 38 -7.25 -9.60 26.76
C GLU A 38 -6.93 -9.24 25.29
N ALA A 39 -7.57 -8.22 24.75
CA ALA A 39 -7.29 -7.74 23.41
C ALA A 39 -5.86 -7.18 23.28
N LYS A 40 -5.35 -6.47 24.29
CA LYS A 40 -3.95 -6.02 24.34
C LYS A 40 -2.99 -7.20 24.36
N GLN A 41 -3.24 -8.21 25.19
CA GLN A 41 -2.42 -9.43 25.24
C GLN A 41 -2.38 -10.13 23.87
N PHE A 42 -3.50 -10.15 23.16
CA PHE A 42 -3.55 -10.70 21.81
C PHE A 42 -2.69 -9.89 20.83
N VAL A 43 -2.74 -8.55 20.88
CA VAL A 43 -1.87 -7.69 20.07
C VAL A 43 -0.39 -7.91 20.42
N GLU A 44 -0.05 -8.00 21.70
CA GLU A 44 1.30 -8.31 22.14
C GLU A 44 1.79 -9.67 21.61
N TYR A 45 0.94 -10.69 21.61
CA TYR A 45 1.25 -11.97 20.99
C TYR A 45 1.53 -11.85 19.49
N LEU A 46 0.69 -11.12 18.75
CA LEU A 46 0.87 -10.91 17.30
C LEU A 46 2.14 -10.13 16.95
N THR A 47 2.65 -9.33 17.90
CA THR A 47 3.89 -8.55 17.71
C THR A 47 5.16 -9.30 18.14
N GLN A 48 5.03 -10.52 18.67
CA GLN A 48 6.19 -11.37 18.91
C GLN A 48 6.93 -11.66 17.60
N LYS A 49 8.25 -11.64 17.65
CA LYS A 49 9.11 -11.71 16.47
C LYS A 49 8.75 -12.88 15.55
N ASP A 50 8.65 -14.08 16.11
CA ASP A 50 8.43 -15.29 15.32
C ASP A 50 7.02 -15.29 14.70
N VAL A 51 6.00 -14.90 15.46
CA VAL A 51 4.62 -14.81 14.98
C VAL A 51 4.50 -13.76 13.86
N LEU A 52 5.13 -12.60 14.05
CA LEU A 52 5.11 -11.52 13.06
C LEU A 52 5.85 -11.93 11.77
N LEU A 53 6.99 -12.61 11.88
CA LEU A 53 7.74 -13.09 10.73
C LEU A 53 6.96 -14.13 9.94
N ASP A 54 6.33 -15.08 10.61
CA ASP A 54 5.48 -16.08 9.95
C ASP A 54 4.34 -15.40 9.20
N PHE A 55 3.70 -14.40 9.81
CA PHE A 55 2.63 -13.64 9.17
C PHE A 55 3.13 -12.91 7.92
N VAL A 56 4.17 -12.07 8.03
CA VAL A 56 4.64 -11.27 6.88
C VAL A 56 5.17 -12.13 5.74
N ASN A 57 5.80 -13.28 6.06
CA ASN A 57 6.25 -14.22 5.05
C ASN A 57 5.07 -14.90 4.33
N SER A 58 3.99 -15.20 5.05
CA SER A 58 2.78 -15.76 4.44
C SER A 58 2.08 -14.77 3.50
N GLN A 59 2.31 -13.46 3.68
CA GLN A 59 1.74 -12.39 2.86
C GLN A 59 2.70 -11.89 1.78
N SER A 60 3.88 -12.49 1.60
CA SER A 60 4.93 -12.01 0.70
C SER A 60 5.24 -10.52 0.94
N SER A 61 5.32 -10.13 2.21
CA SER A 61 5.48 -8.75 2.66
C SER A 61 6.82 -8.52 3.34
N PHE A 62 7.30 -7.29 3.37
CA PHE A 62 8.48 -6.91 4.14
C PHE A 62 8.16 -6.82 5.63
N SER A 63 9.11 -7.28 6.45
CA SER A 63 8.98 -7.19 7.89
C SER A 63 9.09 -5.73 8.39
N PRO A 64 8.21 -5.28 9.30
CA PRO A 64 8.34 -3.99 9.96
C PRO A 64 9.42 -3.96 11.07
N LEU A 65 10.04 -5.10 11.35
CA LEU A 65 11.10 -5.19 12.36
C LEU A 65 12.35 -4.46 11.91
N LYS A 66 13.05 -3.84 12.85
CA LYS A 66 14.31 -3.11 12.60
C LYS A 66 15.47 -4.04 12.23
N ASP A 67 15.41 -5.29 12.64
CA ASP A 67 16.40 -6.29 12.27
C ASP A 67 16.32 -6.54 10.76
N LYS A 68 17.49 -6.62 10.11
CA LYS A 68 17.58 -6.97 8.69
C LYS A 68 17.10 -8.41 8.51
N GLN A 69 15.82 -8.57 8.30
CA GLN A 69 15.22 -9.84 7.93
C GLN A 69 15.09 -9.86 6.42
N ILE A 70 15.72 -10.83 5.81
CA ILE A 70 15.60 -11.05 4.37
C ILE A 70 14.21 -11.58 4.07
N ALA A 71 13.53 -11.00 3.08
CA ALA A 71 12.26 -11.52 2.61
C ALA A 71 12.44 -12.98 2.18
N GLN A 72 11.61 -13.89 2.69
CA GLN A 72 11.71 -15.30 2.35
C GLN A 72 11.11 -15.60 0.98
N ASP A 73 10.11 -14.83 0.56
CA ASP A 73 9.54 -14.98 -0.77
C ASP A 73 10.51 -14.45 -1.86
N SER A 74 10.95 -15.36 -2.72
CA SER A 74 11.86 -15.05 -3.80
C SER A 74 11.32 -13.99 -4.78
N ALA A 75 10.00 -13.82 -4.86
CA ALA A 75 9.37 -12.83 -5.72
C ALA A 75 9.65 -11.39 -5.27
N ILE A 76 9.79 -11.14 -3.96
CA ILE A 76 10.01 -9.80 -3.40
C ILE A 76 11.47 -9.55 -3.00
N GLN A 77 12.31 -10.57 -2.90
CA GLN A 77 13.74 -10.41 -2.58
C GLN A 77 14.47 -9.36 -3.43
N PRO A 78 14.24 -9.26 -4.76
CA PRO A 78 14.89 -8.23 -5.58
C PRO A 78 14.55 -6.79 -5.16
N MET A 79 13.45 -6.59 -4.42
CA MET A 79 13.02 -5.29 -3.93
C MET A 79 13.79 -4.78 -2.71
N GLU A 80 14.46 -5.66 -1.97
CA GLU A 80 15.16 -5.30 -0.72
C GLU A 80 16.24 -4.24 -0.92
N SER A 81 16.91 -4.25 -2.05
CA SER A 81 17.91 -3.24 -2.39
C SER A 81 17.33 -1.82 -2.41
N TYR A 82 16.07 -1.66 -2.78
CA TYR A 82 15.39 -0.37 -2.80
C TYR A 82 15.09 0.17 -1.41
N LEU A 83 14.83 -0.73 -0.43
CA LEU A 83 14.66 -0.36 0.97
C LEU A 83 15.97 0.18 1.58
N THR A 84 17.09 -0.46 1.25
CA THR A 84 18.40 -0.14 1.84
C THR A 84 19.12 1.02 1.16
N ASN A 85 18.85 1.27 -0.12
CA ASN A 85 19.53 2.29 -0.91
C ASN A 85 18.81 3.64 -0.96
N GLY A 86 17.78 3.85 -0.11
CA GLY A 86 17.02 5.10 -0.07
C GLY A 86 16.13 5.34 -1.30
N ARG A 87 15.86 4.30 -2.08
CA ARG A 87 14.94 4.34 -3.23
C ARG A 87 13.56 3.80 -2.86
N SER A 88 13.12 4.08 -1.65
CA SER A 88 11.78 3.78 -1.20
C SER A 88 11.09 5.03 -0.68
N VAL A 89 9.78 5.09 -0.90
CA VAL A 89 8.90 6.14 -0.38
C VAL A 89 7.75 5.49 0.37
N ILE A 90 7.34 6.10 1.46
CA ILE A 90 6.14 5.66 2.18
C ILE A 90 4.95 6.27 1.44
N GLY A 91 4.04 5.42 0.98
CA GLY A 91 2.79 5.85 0.38
C GLY A 91 1.92 6.55 1.42
N ALA A 92 1.33 7.69 1.04
CA ALA A 92 0.34 8.35 1.86
C ALA A 92 -0.99 7.59 1.80
N ASP A 93 -1.68 7.51 2.94
CA ASP A 93 -3.03 6.96 3.00
C ASP A 93 -4.06 8.08 2.74
N ASP A 94 -4.08 8.55 1.50
CA ASP A 94 -4.97 9.64 1.06
C ASP A 94 -6.40 9.18 0.80
N ASN A 95 -6.73 7.89 1.02
CA ASN A 95 -8.08 7.36 0.82
C ASN A 95 -9.15 8.02 1.70
N LEU A 96 -8.75 8.64 2.79
CA LEU A 96 -9.66 9.42 3.65
C LEU A 96 -10.12 10.70 2.94
N ILE A 97 -9.28 11.27 2.08
CA ILE A 97 -9.53 12.52 1.35
C ILE A 97 -9.94 12.23 -0.10
N TYR A 98 -9.23 11.29 -0.73
CA TYR A 98 -9.47 10.91 -2.12
C TYR A 98 -9.83 9.43 -2.22
N PRO A 99 -10.91 9.04 -2.91
CA PRO A 99 -11.28 7.63 -3.11
C PRO A 99 -10.36 6.97 -4.18
N ILE A 100 -9.05 7.02 -3.98
CA ILE A 100 -8.03 6.62 -4.95
C ILE A 100 -8.23 5.19 -5.42
N TRP A 101 -8.55 4.27 -4.52
CA TRP A 101 -8.77 2.86 -4.86
C TRP A 101 -9.95 2.66 -5.81
N ASN A 102 -11.04 3.40 -5.63
CA ASN A 102 -12.19 3.31 -6.52
C ASN A 102 -11.86 3.91 -7.89
N LEU A 103 -11.25 5.10 -7.91
CA LEU A 103 -10.86 5.79 -9.13
C LEU A 103 -9.87 4.97 -9.98
N THR A 104 -8.85 4.40 -9.34
CA THR A 104 -7.86 3.57 -10.05
C THR A 104 -8.45 2.25 -10.53
N ARG A 105 -9.32 1.61 -9.75
CA ARG A 105 -10.00 0.38 -10.15
C ARG A 105 -10.88 0.61 -11.37
N GLU A 106 -11.70 1.66 -11.37
CA GLU A 106 -12.56 2.01 -12.50
C GLU A 106 -11.74 2.35 -13.75
N SER A 107 -10.70 3.15 -13.59
CA SER A 107 -9.77 3.49 -14.68
C SER A 107 -9.11 2.24 -15.26
N THR A 108 -8.65 1.33 -14.40
CA THR A 108 -8.04 0.06 -14.84
C THR A 108 -9.06 -0.81 -15.61
N GLN A 109 -10.29 -0.94 -15.12
CA GLN A 109 -11.32 -1.70 -15.81
C GLN A 109 -11.64 -1.13 -17.19
N ARG A 110 -11.64 0.20 -17.35
CA ARG A 110 -11.87 0.88 -18.64
C ARG A 110 -10.72 0.61 -19.61
N LEU A 111 -9.48 0.67 -19.14
CA LEU A 111 -8.31 0.30 -19.95
C LEU A 111 -8.35 -1.17 -20.40
N LEU A 112 -8.72 -2.09 -19.53
CA LEU A 112 -8.88 -3.51 -19.88
C LEU A 112 -9.99 -3.73 -20.91
N LYS A 113 -11.02 -2.89 -20.93
CA LYS A 113 -12.06 -2.86 -21.97
C LYS A 113 -11.62 -2.14 -23.26
N LYS A 114 -10.32 -1.82 -23.38
CA LYS A 114 -9.70 -1.14 -24.54
C LYS A 114 -10.21 0.28 -24.80
N GLU A 115 -10.70 0.97 -23.77
CA GLU A 115 -10.94 2.39 -23.88
C GLU A 115 -9.61 3.14 -24.04
N SER A 116 -9.59 4.26 -24.73
CA SER A 116 -8.35 5.00 -24.98
C SER A 116 -7.76 5.54 -23.68
N SER A 117 -6.46 5.38 -23.50
CA SER A 117 -5.75 5.91 -22.32
C SER A 117 -5.93 7.42 -22.16
N ALA A 118 -5.97 8.15 -23.28
CA ALA A 118 -6.21 9.61 -23.25
C ALA A 118 -7.58 9.96 -22.65
N SER A 119 -8.65 9.20 -23.02
CA SER A 119 -9.99 9.40 -22.45
C SER A 119 -10.00 9.09 -20.96
N VAL A 120 -9.42 7.95 -20.55
CA VAL A 120 -9.39 7.52 -19.15
C VAL A 120 -8.61 8.53 -18.29
N VAL A 121 -7.45 8.99 -18.73
CA VAL A 121 -6.63 9.98 -18.02
C VAL A 121 -7.34 11.33 -17.90
N ALA A 122 -7.96 11.81 -18.98
CA ALA A 122 -8.69 13.07 -18.96
C ALA A 122 -9.87 13.04 -17.97
N ASP A 123 -10.55 11.91 -17.89
CA ASP A 123 -11.67 11.70 -16.98
C ASP A 123 -11.21 11.60 -15.51
N LEU A 124 -10.18 10.82 -15.25
CA LEU A 124 -9.56 10.72 -13.92
C LEU A 124 -9.08 12.09 -13.42
N SER A 125 -8.44 12.87 -14.30
CA SER A 125 -7.98 14.23 -13.95
C SER A 125 -9.13 15.16 -13.59
N ARG A 126 -10.26 15.07 -14.29
CA ARG A 126 -11.46 15.85 -13.95
C ARG A 126 -12.06 15.46 -12.62
N GLN A 127 -12.16 14.15 -12.33
CA GLN A 127 -12.68 13.64 -11.06
C GLN A 127 -11.81 14.09 -9.89
N LEU A 128 -10.48 13.98 -10.02
CA LEU A 128 -9.54 14.44 -8.99
C LEU A 128 -9.62 15.97 -8.77
N ALA A 129 -9.76 16.74 -9.83
CA ALA A 129 -9.92 18.19 -9.72
C ALA A 129 -11.23 18.57 -9.01
N GLN A 130 -12.32 17.82 -9.26
CA GLN A 130 -13.60 18.02 -8.61
C GLN A 130 -13.51 17.72 -7.10
N ILE A 131 -12.94 16.58 -6.73
CA ILE A 131 -12.76 16.17 -5.32
C ILE A 131 -11.90 17.20 -4.58
N ARG A 132 -10.81 17.66 -5.20
CA ARG A 132 -9.95 18.68 -4.61
C ARG A 132 -10.70 19.99 -4.35
N LYS A 133 -11.57 20.36 -5.27
CA LYS A 133 -12.40 21.58 -5.11
C LYS A 133 -13.40 21.41 -3.96
N GLU A 134 -14.06 20.27 -3.84
CA GLU A 134 -15.02 19.98 -2.78
C GLU A 134 -14.34 20.01 -1.41
N ASN A 135 -13.21 19.33 -1.25
CA ASN A 135 -12.46 19.30 0.01
C ASN A 135 -11.92 20.69 0.41
N SER A 136 -11.57 21.56 -0.56
CA SER A 136 -11.10 22.92 -0.25
C SER A 136 -12.20 23.84 0.29
N TYR A 137 -13.48 23.49 0.12
CA TYR A 137 -14.60 24.23 0.74
C TYR A 137 -14.85 23.81 2.19
N GLU A 138 -14.51 22.58 2.57
CA GLU A 138 -14.67 22.09 3.95
C GLU A 138 -13.62 22.67 4.90
N ASP A 139 -12.40 22.92 4.41
CA ASP A 139 -11.31 23.49 5.22
C ASP A 139 -11.48 24.99 5.54
N ASN A 140 -12.46 25.68 4.94
CA ASN A 140 -12.69 27.12 5.10
C ASN A 140 -13.99 27.48 5.89
N ASN A 141 -14.67 26.50 6.48
CA ASN A 141 -15.84 26.68 7.35
C ASN A 141 -15.59 26.09 8.72
#